data_397a8d5294b8511600ca88973aad8ce1
#
_entry.id   397a8d5294b8511600ca88973aad8ce1
#
_cell.length_a   1.000
_cell.length_b   1.000
_cell.length_c   1.000
_cell.angle_alpha   90.00
_cell.angle_beta   90.00
_cell.angle_gamma   90.00
#
_symmetry.space_group_name_H-M   'P 1'
#
loop_
_entity.id
_entity.type
_entity.pdbx_description
1 polymer ?
#
loop_
_entity_poly.entity_id
_entity_poly.type
_entity_poly.pdbx_seq_one_letter_code
_entity_poly.pdbx_strand_id
1 'polypeptide(L)'
;MTMWSSSSEAAWAALWARYDVVLQSHKKSDLATLDAWYLATFPPILRVREPEPYVTQQELQHLMEWKLKKGKWRPQLMKFVSGLSESEVKQASLNAFKELKRGDLRAATEALCVLKGVGPATASAVLAAYDENVPFMADEALEAIAGIIGPRKYTLPHFLSFAEQLRAKAKWLNEQRAANDDEKAGDTESWTAQRVQLCLYVEAHDGAATGSVSSKKKAPSPAAKRKRDKPTTPTPAKKKEEKLQEESAKDQDQSLRRSQRKRQRPAA
;
A
#
# COMPACT_ATOMS: atom_id res chain seq x y z
N MET A 1 13.53 -0.58 -19.04
CA MET A 1 12.78 -1.79 -18.63
C MET A 1 12.47 -1.64 -17.16
N THR A 2 11.27 -1.99 -16.72
CA THR A 2 10.93 -2.01 -15.29
C THR A 2 11.46 -3.30 -14.66
N MET A 3 11.77 -3.28 -13.37
CA MET A 3 12.20 -4.46 -12.61
C MET A 3 11.19 -5.60 -12.70
N TRP A 4 9.91 -5.28 -12.82
CA TRP A 4 8.86 -6.27 -12.99
C TRP A 4 9.12 -7.23 -14.16
N SER A 5 9.69 -6.71 -15.26
CA SER A 5 10.03 -7.49 -16.46
C SER A 5 11.34 -8.28 -16.34
N SER A 6 12.10 -8.10 -15.25
CA SER A 6 13.37 -8.79 -15.06
C SER A 6 13.16 -10.29 -14.82
N SER A 7 13.95 -11.10 -15.51
CA SER A 7 14.05 -12.55 -15.35
C SER A 7 15.22 -12.97 -14.44
N SER A 8 15.87 -12.03 -13.74
CA SER A 8 17.02 -12.30 -12.88
C SER A 8 16.60 -12.18 -11.41
N GLU A 9 16.61 -13.29 -10.67
CA GLU A 9 16.43 -13.31 -9.22
C GLU A 9 17.50 -12.48 -8.52
N ALA A 10 18.76 -12.60 -8.94
CA ALA A 10 19.88 -11.82 -8.39
C ALA A 10 19.66 -10.30 -8.50
N ALA A 11 18.99 -9.81 -9.56
CA ALA A 11 18.66 -8.40 -9.67
C ALA A 11 17.59 -7.98 -8.64
N TRP A 12 16.63 -8.84 -8.32
CA TRP A 12 15.66 -8.61 -7.25
C TRP A 12 16.32 -8.62 -5.87
N ALA A 13 17.25 -9.55 -5.63
CA ALA A 13 18.03 -9.61 -4.40
C ALA A 13 18.89 -8.35 -4.21
N ALA A 14 19.50 -7.84 -5.28
CA ALA A 14 20.26 -6.60 -5.25
C ALA A 14 19.40 -5.37 -4.90
N LEU A 15 18.15 -5.31 -5.39
CA LEU A 15 17.20 -4.27 -4.97
C LEU A 15 16.83 -4.41 -3.49
N TRP A 16 16.52 -5.63 -3.05
CA TRP A 16 16.18 -5.88 -1.65
C TRP A 16 17.30 -5.39 -0.71
N ALA A 17 18.54 -5.70 -1.01
CA ALA A 17 19.70 -5.27 -0.22
C ALA A 17 19.83 -3.74 -0.10
N ARG A 18 19.18 -2.97 -0.94
CA ARG A 18 19.19 -1.49 -0.93
C ARG A 18 18.02 -0.86 -0.19
N TYR A 19 17.08 -1.66 0.33
CA TYR A 19 15.86 -1.15 0.93
C TYR A 19 16.11 -0.13 2.03
N ASP A 20 16.95 -0.45 3.01
CA ASP A 20 17.25 0.42 4.14
C ASP A 20 17.94 1.72 3.71
N VAL A 21 18.86 1.63 2.75
CA VAL A 21 19.57 2.81 2.20
C VAL A 21 18.60 3.75 1.52
N VAL A 22 17.68 3.21 0.70
CA VAL A 22 16.65 4.00 0.03
C VAL A 22 15.69 4.61 1.03
N LEU A 23 15.24 3.83 2.02
CA LEU A 23 14.35 4.31 3.06
C LEU A 23 14.97 5.48 3.86
N GLN A 24 16.24 5.36 4.25
CA GLN A 24 16.97 6.40 4.99
C GLN A 24 17.25 7.65 4.15
N SER A 25 17.29 7.54 2.82
CA SER A 25 17.47 8.70 1.93
C SER A 25 16.26 9.66 1.94
N HIS A 26 15.09 9.19 2.38
CA HIS A 26 13.92 10.03 2.50
C HIS A 26 14.07 11.04 3.65
N LYS A 27 13.91 12.33 3.33
CA LYS A 27 13.94 13.43 4.30
C LYS A 27 12.68 13.54 5.17
N LYS A 28 11.95 12.43 5.36
CA LYS A 28 10.75 12.40 6.19
C LYS A 28 11.16 11.97 7.60
N SER A 29 10.99 12.86 8.58
CA SER A 29 11.23 12.53 9.99
C SER A 29 10.45 11.29 10.39
N ASP A 30 11.04 10.44 11.20
CA ASP A 30 10.47 9.23 11.82
C ASP A 30 10.00 8.12 10.86
N LEU A 31 10.15 8.29 9.53
CA LEU A 31 9.72 7.24 8.59
C LEU A 31 10.50 5.95 8.80
N ALA A 32 11.81 6.02 9.02
CA ALA A 32 12.64 4.83 9.26
C ALA A 32 12.24 4.10 10.55
N THR A 33 11.93 4.85 11.62
CA THR A 33 11.46 4.28 12.90
C THR A 33 10.10 3.58 12.74
N LEU A 34 9.17 4.24 12.06
CA LEU A 34 7.84 3.69 11.78
C LEU A 34 7.93 2.44 10.89
N ASP A 35 8.82 2.45 9.91
CA ASP A 35 9.00 1.33 8.99
C ASP A 35 9.66 0.13 9.69
N ALA A 36 10.66 0.36 10.54
CA ALA A 36 11.24 -0.68 11.38
C ALA A 36 10.21 -1.29 12.35
N TRP A 37 9.35 -0.47 12.94
CA TRP A 37 8.23 -0.98 13.72
C TRP A 37 7.29 -1.84 12.89
N TYR A 38 6.87 -1.36 11.72
CA TYR A 38 5.92 -2.07 10.86
C TYR A 38 6.46 -3.38 10.31
N LEU A 39 7.74 -3.45 9.93
CA LEU A 39 8.32 -4.64 9.32
C LEU A 39 8.91 -5.62 10.34
N ALA A 40 9.48 -5.15 11.45
CA ALA A 40 10.22 -6.00 12.37
C ALA A 40 9.55 -6.20 13.73
N THR A 41 8.84 -5.17 14.27
CA THR A 41 8.28 -5.24 15.61
C THR A 41 6.83 -5.68 15.63
N PHE A 42 6.01 -5.14 14.76
CA PHE A 42 4.56 -5.37 14.76
C PHE A 42 4.15 -6.80 14.34
N PRO A 43 4.75 -7.42 13.29
CA PRO A 43 4.37 -8.76 12.86
C PRO A 43 4.52 -9.85 13.94
N PRO A 44 5.65 -9.97 14.66
CA PRO A 44 5.76 -10.97 15.71
C PRO A 44 4.77 -10.72 16.87
N ILE A 45 4.50 -9.45 17.23
CA ILE A 45 3.50 -9.12 18.24
C ILE A 45 2.11 -9.65 17.85
N LEU A 46 1.70 -9.50 16.59
CA LEU A 46 0.42 -10.00 16.08
C LEU A 46 0.35 -11.53 16.16
N ARG A 47 1.44 -12.22 15.78
CA ARG A 47 1.46 -13.69 15.66
C ARG A 47 1.42 -14.42 17.01
N VAL A 48 1.95 -13.80 18.10
CA VAL A 48 2.00 -14.43 19.42
C VAL A 48 0.80 -14.12 20.32
N ARG A 49 -0.16 -13.31 19.83
CA ARG A 49 -1.35 -12.97 20.61
C ARG A 49 -2.27 -14.17 20.80
N GLU A 50 -2.63 -14.38 22.07
CA GLU A 50 -3.56 -15.42 22.50
C GLU A 50 -4.90 -14.79 22.94
N PRO A 51 -6.03 -15.51 22.80
CA PRO A 51 -6.19 -16.82 22.11
C PRO A 51 -6.21 -16.71 20.58
N GLU A 52 -6.34 -15.53 20.03
CA GLU A 52 -6.39 -15.25 18.59
C GLU A 52 -5.70 -13.91 18.28
N PRO A 53 -5.04 -13.77 17.10
CA PRO A 53 -4.40 -12.53 16.70
C PRO A 53 -5.43 -11.41 16.47
N TYR A 54 -5.12 -10.21 16.93
CA TYR A 54 -5.92 -9.00 16.72
C TYR A 54 -5.04 -7.76 16.69
N VAL A 55 -5.57 -6.66 16.19
CA VAL A 55 -4.95 -5.33 16.19
C VAL A 55 -5.63 -4.46 17.23
N THR A 56 -4.86 -3.72 18.03
CA THR A 56 -5.37 -2.69 18.94
C THR A 56 -5.65 -1.39 18.18
N GLN A 57 -6.47 -0.53 18.74
CA GLN A 57 -6.74 0.79 18.17
C GLN A 57 -5.45 1.62 18.03
N GLN A 58 -4.57 1.53 19.01
CA GLN A 58 -3.29 2.23 19.03
C GLN A 58 -2.35 1.76 17.92
N GLU A 59 -2.29 0.45 17.67
CA GLU A 59 -1.51 -0.13 16.57
C GLU A 59 -2.08 0.24 15.21
N LEU A 60 -3.39 0.27 15.06
CA LEU A 60 -4.02 0.73 13.82
C LEU A 60 -3.72 2.21 13.53
N GLN A 61 -3.67 3.06 14.57
CA GLN A 61 -3.23 4.46 14.43
C GLN A 61 -1.77 4.54 14.00
N HIS A 62 -0.88 3.76 14.63
CA HIS A 62 0.54 3.74 14.32
C HIS A 62 0.79 3.24 12.89
N LEU A 63 0.09 2.18 12.47
CA LEU A 63 0.10 1.68 11.10
C LEU A 63 -0.40 2.74 10.10
N MET A 64 -1.47 3.46 10.43
CA MET A 64 -1.98 4.54 9.59
C MET A 64 -0.95 5.67 9.46
N GLU A 65 -0.28 6.04 10.54
CA GLU A 65 0.78 7.05 10.51
C GLU A 65 1.94 6.61 9.61
N TRP A 66 2.45 5.38 9.79
CA TRP A 66 3.44 4.79 8.91
C TRP A 66 3.03 4.86 7.44
N LYS A 67 1.84 4.36 7.12
CA LYS A 67 1.32 4.32 5.76
C LYS A 67 1.23 5.70 5.13
N LEU A 68 0.76 6.69 5.86
CA LEU A 68 0.60 8.06 5.37
C LEU A 68 1.95 8.79 5.23
N LYS A 69 2.90 8.51 6.11
CA LYS A 69 4.27 9.04 6.00
C LYS A 69 5.03 8.38 4.85
N LYS A 70 4.89 7.08 4.65
CA LYS A 70 5.50 6.37 3.52
C LYS A 70 4.97 6.88 2.18
N GLY A 71 3.66 7.05 2.06
CA GLY A 71 2.98 7.58 0.87
C GLY A 71 2.66 9.06 0.94
N LYS A 72 1.37 9.39 0.73
CA LYS A 72 0.84 10.75 0.76
C LYS A 72 0.11 11.02 2.08
N TRP A 73 0.48 12.10 2.77
CA TRP A 73 -0.19 12.50 4.00
C TRP A 73 -1.66 12.91 3.75
N ARG A 74 -2.58 12.32 4.53
CA ARG A 74 -4.03 12.56 4.45
C ARG A 74 -4.61 12.66 5.88
N PRO A 75 -4.64 13.87 6.47
CA PRO A 75 -5.03 14.06 7.89
C PRO A 75 -6.42 13.56 8.22
N GLN A 76 -7.34 13.57 7.24
CA GLN A 76 -8.70 13.07 7.44
C GLN A 76 -8.74 11.56 7.76
N LEU A 77 -7.84 10.77 7.17
CA LEU A 77 -7.75 9.33 7.47
C LEU A 77 -7.27 9.09 8.90
N MET A 78 -6.27 9.86 9.36
CA MET A 78 -5.84 9.82 10.77
C MET A 78 -7.00 10.12 11.71
N LYS A 79 -7.76 11.19 11.43
CA LYS A 79 -8.91 11.57 12.24
C LYS A 79 -9.98 10.47 12.32
N PHE A 80 -10.25 9.76 11.22
CA PHE A 80 -11.21 8.65 11.23
C PHE A 80 -10.73 7.51 12.10
N VAL A 81 -9.47 7.07 11.92
CA VAL A 81 -8.91 5.95 12.68
C VAL A 81 -8.76 6.28 14.17
N SER A 82 -8.40 7.53 14.50
CA SER A 82 -8.33 7.97 15.90
C SER A 82 -9.69 8.01 16.62
N GLY A 83 -10.78 8.07 15.87
CA GLY A 83 -12.14 8.05 16.43
C GLY A 83 -12.77 6.66 16.55
N LEU A 84 -12.05 5.59 16.16
CA LEU A 84 -12.53 4.22 16.32
C LEU A 84 -12.36 3.76 17.78
N SER A 85 -13.26 2.91 18.25
CA SER A 85 -13.11 2.26 19.57
C SER A 85 -12.17 1.05 19.48
N GLU A 86 -11.57 0.69 20.62
CA GLU A 86 -10.74 -0.51 20.75
C GLU A 86 -11.51 -1.78 20.33
N SER A 87 -12.78 -1.89 20.76
CA SER A 87 -13.62 -3.05 20.45
C SER A 87 -13.92 -3.19 18.96
N GLU A 88 -14.18 -2.09 18.24
CA GLU A 88 -14.41 -2.13 16.78
C GLU A 88 -13.17 -2.62 16.04
N VAL A 89 -12.00 -2.09 16.38
CA VAL A 89 -10.72 -2.47 15.73
C VAL A 89 -10.38 -3.93 16.05
N LYS A 90 -10.49 -4.33 17.30
CA LYS A 90 -10.23 -5.70 17.72
C LYS A 90 -11.15 -6.68 16.99
N GLN A 91 -12.46 -6.46 16.99
CA GLN A 91 -13.41 -7.36 16.36
C GLN A 91 -13.21 -7.46 14.85
N ALA A 92 -12.98 -6.34 14.17
CA ALA A 92 -12.73 -6.33 12.73
C ALA A 92 -11.45 -7.10 12.37
N SER A 93 -10.38 -6.91 13.12
CA SER A 93 -9.11 -7.61 12.89
C SER A 93 -9.17 -9.10 13.21
N LEU A 94 -9.84 -9.50 14.29
CA LEU A 94 -10.13 -10.91 14.60
C LEU A 94 -10.85 -11.61 13.44
N ASN A 95 -11.92 -10.99 12.92
CA ASN A 95 -12.67 -11.53 11.79
C ASN A 95 -11.79 -11.62 10.54
N ALA A 96 -10.99 -10.58 10.26
CA ALA A 96 -10.11 -10.54 9.11
C ALA A 96 -9.04 -11.65 9.14
N PHE A 97 -8.38 -11.83 10.27
CA PHE A 97 -7.35 -12.87 10.38
C PHE A 97 -7.93 -14.27 10.35
N LYS A 98 -9.15 -14.45 10.86
CA LYS A 98 -9.89 -15.72 10.75
C LYS A 98 -10.18 -16.06 9.28
N GLU A 99 -10.67 -15.10 8.48
CA GLU A 99 -10.94 -15.33 7.07
C GLU A 99 -9.63 -15.51 6.27
N LEU A 100 -8.57 -14.78 6.62
CA LEU A 100 -7.26 -14.97 6.00
C LEU A 100 -6.68 -16.37 6.25
N LYS A 101 -6.82 -16.92 7.48
CA LYS A 101 -6.43 -18.31 7.79
C LYS A 101 -7.21 -19.34 6.97
N ARG A 102 -8.42 -19.01 6.51
CA ARG A 102 -9.24 -19.85 5.61
C ARG A 102 -8.83 -19.71 4.13
N GLY A 103 -7.89 -18.81 3.83
CA GLY A 103 -7.46 -18.50 2.45
C GLY A 103 -8.36 -17.50 1.73
N ASP A 104 -9.36 -16.91 2.39
CA ASP A 104 -10.27 -15.92 1.79
C ASP A 104 -9.75 -14.49 2.00
N LEU A 105 -8.85 -14.07 1.09
CA LEU A 105 -8.31 -12.70 1.10
C LEU A 105 -9.41 -11.64 0.87
N ARG A 106 -10.46 -11.98 0.10
CA ARG A 106 -11.59 -11.07 -0.14
C ARG A 106 -12.33 -10.79 1.16
N ALA A 107 -12.82 -11.83 1.82
CA ALA A 107 -13.54 -11.71 3.09
C ALA A 107 -12.68 -11.06 4.18
N ALA A 108 -11.39 -11.41 4.25
CA ALA A 108 -10.44 -10.78 5.16
C ALA A 108 -10.32 -9.27 4.95
N THR A 109 -10.24 -8.83 3.69
CA THR A 109 -10.17 -7.40 3.36
C THR A 109 -11.48 -6.68 3.68
N GLU A 110 -12.63 -7.29 3.34
CA GLU A 110 -13.96 -6.74 3.63
C GLU A 110 -14.20 -6.57 5.13
N ALA A 111 -13.75 -7.53 5.95
CA ALA A 111 -13.86 -7.47 7.40
C ALA A 111 -13.16 -6.24 8.01
N LEU A 112 -12.02 -5.82 7.46
CA LEU A 112 -11.32 -4.60 7.88
C LEU A 112 -11.95 -3.33 7.31
N CYS A 113 -12.51 -3.40 6.10
CA CYS A 113 -13.11 -2.25 5.42
C CYS A 113 -14.43 -1.78 6.06
N VAL A 114 -14.96 -2.47 7.07
CA VAL A 114 -16.09 -1.98 7.88
C VAL A 114 -15.69 -0.79 8.76
N LEU A 115 -14.40 -0.67 9.08
CA LEU A 115 -13.85 0.41 9.90
C LEU A 115 -13.80 1.72 9.12
N LYS A 116 -14.31 2.78 9.72
CA LYS A 116 -14.30 4.11 9.09
C LYS A 116 -12.86 4.58 8.83
N GLY A 117 -12.57 4.93 7.58
CA GLY A 117 -11.21 5.35 7.16
C GLY A 117 -10.29 4.21 6.74
N VAL A 118 -10.74 2.97 6.82
CA VAL A 118 -10.02 1.78 6.35
C VAL A 118 -10.63 1.31 5.03
N GLY A 119 -9.91 1.51 3.94
CA GLY A 119 -10.23 0.93 2.63
C GLY A 119 -9.23 -0.18 2.28
N PRO A 120 -9.34 -0.81 1.09
CA PRO A 120 -8.50 -1.94 0.68
C PRO A 120 -7.00 -1.71 0.87
N ALA A 121 -6.49 -0.51 0.57
CA ALA A 121 -5.08 -0.18 0.75
C ALA A 121 -4.64 -0.10 2.23
N THR A 122 -5.53 0.23 3.17
CA THR A 122 -5.19 0.18 4.60
C THR A 122 -5.39 -1.23 5.13
N ALA A 123 -6.44 -1.91 4.70
CA ALA A 123 -6.68 -3.31 5.02
C ALA A 123 -5.51 -4.19 4.58
N SER A 124 -4.98 -3.99 3.37
CA SER A 124 -3.80 -4.74 2.89
C SER A 124 -2.57 -4.54 3.77
N ALA A 125 -2.36 -3.33 4.34
CA ALA A 125 -1.26 -3.10 5.25
C ALA A 125 -1.42 -3.87 6.58
N VAL A 126 -2.65 -3.98 7.10
CA VAL A 126 -2.94 -4.79 8.29
C VAL A 126 -2.72 -6.28 8.00
N LEU A 127 -3.22 -6.77 6.88
CA LEU A 127 -3.09 -8.17 6.49
C LEU A 127 -1.64 -8.56 6.18
N ALA A 128 -0.86 -7.67 5.53
CA ALA A 128 0.55 -7.88 5.22
C ALA A 128 1.44 -7.96 6.48
N ALA A 129 1.10 -7.24 7.54
CA ALA A 129 1.79 -7.36 8.82
C ALA A 129 1.56 -8.72 9.50
N TYR A 130 0.44 -9.37 9.23
CA TYR A 130 0.13 -10.70 9.76
C TYR A 130 0.68 -11.83 8.88
N ASP A 131 0.51 -11.72 7.56
CA ASP A 131 0.93 -12.71 6.56
C ASP A 131 1.69 -12.01 5.40
N GLU A 132 2.98 -12.29 5.30
CA GLU A 132 3.87 -11.72 4.27
C GLU A 132 3.54 -12.16 2.84
N ASN A 133 2.66 -13.17 2.66
CA ASN A 133 2.10 -13.53 1.36
C ASN A 133 0.95 -12.62 0.93
N VAL A 134 0.56 -11.68 1.77
CA VAL A 134 -0.33 -10.57 1.41
C VAL A 134 0.51 -9.31 1.20
N PRO A 135 0.59 -8.77 -0.01
CA PRO A 135 1.37 -7.55 -0.23
C PRO A 135 0.60 -6.30 0.24
N PHE A 136 1.32 -5.35 0.82
CA PHE A 136 0.77 -4.01 1.02
C PHE A 136 0.49 -3.34 -0.33
N MET A 137 -0.71 -2.80 -0.49
CA MET A 137 -1.16 -2.11 -1.72
C MET A 137 -0.54 -0.71 -1.82
N ALA A 138 0.77 -0.66 -2.09
CA ALA A 138 1.54 0.57 -2.23
C ALA A 138 1.42 1.17 -3.64
N ASP A 139 1.50 2.50 -3.73
CA ASP A 139 1.34 3.25 -4.97
C ASP A 139 2.39 2.85 -6.01
N GLU A 140 3.65 2.74 -5.60
CA GLU A 140 4.79 2.41 -6.43
C GLU A 140 4.66 1.02 -7.07
N ALA A 141 4.25 0.04 -6.28
CA ALA A 141 4.05 -1.32 -6.76
C ALA A 141 2.84 -1.44 -7.70
N LEU A 142 1.75 -0.71 -7.42
CA LEU A 142 0.60 -0.63 -8.32
C LEU A 142 0.98 -0.01 -9.67
N GLU A 143 1.82 1.03 -9.67
CA GLU A 143 2.30 1.68 -10.89
C GLU A 143 3.27 0.79 -11.67
N ALA A 144 4.15 0.06 -10.98
CA ALA A 144 5.10 -0.85 -11.61
C ALA A 144 4.43 -1.96 -12.45
N ILE A 145 3.25 -2.42 -12.02
CA ILE A 145 2.48 -3.48 -12.71
C ILE A 145 1.21 -2.97 -13.40
N ALA A 146 1.06 -1.64 -13.55
CA ALA A 146 -0.13 -1.06 -14.18
C ALA A 146 -0.38 -1.55 -15.62
N GLY A 147 0.67 -1.97 -16.34
CA GLY A 147 0.55 -2.59 -17.65
C GLY A 147 -0.20 -3.94 -17.64
N ILE A 148 -0.33 -4.59 -16.49
CA ILE A 148 -0.97 -5.90 -16.32
C ILE A 148 -2.37 -5.74 -15.72
N ILE A 149 -2.47 -5.01 -14.59
CA ILE A 149 -3.72 -4.90 -13.84
C ILE A 149 -4.53 -3.63 -14.15
N GLY A 150 -4.02 -2.79 -15.05
CA GLY A 150 -4.61 -1.49 -15.38
C GLY A 150 -4.17 -0.35 -14.43
N PRO A 151 -4.64 0.88 -14.70
CA PRO A 151 -4.23 2.06 -13.93
C PRO A 151 -4.62 1.93 -12.45
N ARG A 152 -3.82 2.54 -11.57
CA ARG A 152 -3.96 2.50 -10.12
C ARG A 152 -5.37 2.84 -9.63
N LYS A 153 -5.98 1.90 -8.89
CA LYS A 153 -7.27 2.03 -8.22
C LYS A 153 -7.18 1.41 -6.83
N TYR A 154 -7.91 1.96 -5.85
CA TYR A 154 -7.92 1.45 -4.47
C TYR A 154 -9.20 0.67 -4.18
N THR A 155 -9.63 -0.17 -5.11
CA THR A 155 -10.82 -1.02 -4.99
C THR A 155 -10.43 -2.45 -4.62
N LEU A 156 -11.34 -3.17 -3.98
CA LEU A 156 -11.11 -4.56 -3.60
C LEU A 156 -10.78 -5.48 -4.79
N PRO A 157 -11.50 -5.44 -5.93
CA PRO A 157 -11.12 -6.26 -7.09
C PRO A 157 -9.71 -5.95 -7.59
N HIS A 158 -9.30 -4.68 -7.58
CA HIS A 158 -7.96 -4.29 -8.00
C HIS A 158 -6.88 -4.77 -7.02
N PHE A 159 -7.17 -4.75 -5.72
CA PHE A 159 -6.28 -5.32 -4.70
C PHE A 159 -6.10 -6.84 -4.87
N LEU A 160 -7.17 -7.57 -5.13
CA LEU A 160 -7.09 -9.02 -5.34
C LEU A 160 -6.22 -9.37 -6.55
N SER A 161 -6.42 -8.69 -7.69
CA SER A 161 -5.57 -8.87 -8.87
C SER A 161 -4.11 -8.48 -8.59
N PHE A 162 -3.87 -7.40 -7.85
CA PHE A 162 -2.53 -6.99 -7.42
C PHE A 162 -1.86 -8.07 -6.56
N ALA A 163 -2.55 -8.58 -5.55
CA ALA A 163 -2.03 -9.61 -4.65
C ALA A 163 -1.70 -10.91 -5.38
N GLU A 164 -2.54 -11.33 -6.33
CA GLU A 164 -2.32 -12.49 -7.19
C GLU A 164 -1.02 -12.36 -7.98
N GLN A 165 -0.79 -11.21 -8.63
CA GLN A 165 0.41 -10.97 -9.43
C GLN A 165 1.68 -11.00 -8.57
N LEU A 166 1.67 -10.38 -7.39
CA LEU A 166 2.85 -10.34 -6.53
C LEU A 166 3.14 -11.72 -5.91
N ARG A 167 2.12 -12.48 -5.55
CA ARG A 167 2.27 -13.87 -5.11
C ARG A 167 2.87 -14.76 -6.21
N ALA A 168 2.39 -14.62 -7.45
CA ALA A 168 2.93 -15.34 -8.59
C ALA A 168 4.40 -14.98 -8.85
N LYS A 169 4.77 -13.70 -8.74
CA LYS A 169 6.16 -13.25 -8.86
C LYS A 169 7.04 -13.81 -7.73
N ALA A 170 6.58 -13.78 -6.48
CA ALA A 170 7.31 -14.34 -5.34
C ALA A 170 7.56 -15.85 -5.52
N LYS A 171 6.54 -16.60 -5.93
CA LYS A 171 6.66 -18.03 -6.24
C LYS A 171 7.71 -18.27 -7.32
N TRP A 172 7.63 -17.54 -8.44
CA TRP A 172 8.59 -17.64 -9.52
C TRP A 172 10.03 -17.33 -9.06
N LEU A 173 10.24 -16.28 -8.25
CA LEU A 173 11.57 -15.95 -7.71
C LEU A 173 12.14 -17.07 -6.83
N ASN A 174 11.31 -17.72 -6.02
CA ASN A 174 11.72 -18.88 -5.21
C ASN A 174 12.10 -20.07 -6.09
N GLU A 175 11.36 -20.32 -7.18
CA GLU A 175 11.68 -21.37 -8.16
C GLU A 175 13.01 -21.09 -8.86
N GLN A 176 13.26 -19.81 -9.26
CA GLN A 176 14.54 -19.44 -9.88
C GLN A 176 15.71 -19.60 -8.93
N ARG A 177 15.52 -19.25 -7.65
CA ARG A 177 16.55 -19.44 -6.63
C ARG A 177 16.87 -20.92 -6.42
N ALA A 178 15.85 -21.76 -6.23
CA ALA A 178 16.04 -23.20 -6.07
C ALA A 178 16.72 -23.85 -7.27
N ALA A 179 16.53 -23.34 -8.48
CA ALA A 179 17.18 -23.84 -9.69
C ALA A 179 18.65 -23.41 -9.82
N ASN A 180 19.07 -22.35 -9.12
CA ASN A 180 20.43 -21.79 -9.17
C ASN A 180 21.28 -22.18 -7.94
N ASP A 181 20.70 -22.85 -6.93
CA ASP A 181 21.39 -23.26 -5.71
C ASP A 181 22.25 -24.50 -5.93
N ASP A 182 23.52 -24.31 -6.31
CA ASP A 182 24.60 -25.22 -5.98
C ASP A 182 24.99 -24.99 -4.51
N GLU A 183 24.52 -25.83 -3.59
CA GLU A 183 24.98 -26.11 -2.19
C GLU A 183 25.45 -24.97 -1.26
N LYS A 184 25.30 -23.68 -1.59
CA LYS A 184 25.84 -22.56 -0.79
C LYS A 184 24.83 -21.54 -0.28
N ALA A 185 23.52 -21.78 -0.40
CA ALA A 185 22.53 -20.86 0.14
C ALA A 185 22.36 -21.09 1.65
N GLY A 186 23.25 -20.47 2.43
CA GLY A 186 22.97 -20.21 3.84
C GLY A 186 21.74 -19.33 3.95
N ASP A 187 20.82 -19.73 4.83
CA ASP A 187 19.74 -18.97 5.52
C ASP A 187 19.18 -17.68 4.86
N THR A 188 19.07 -17.66 3.53
CA THR A 188 18.42 -16.56 2.82
C THR A 188 16.90 -16.74 2.86
N GLU A 189 16.22 -15.82 3.56
CA GLU A 189 14.76 -15.79 3.66
C GLU A 189 14.07 -15.92 2.29
N SER A 190 12.99 -16.69 2.22
CA SER A 190 12.21 -16.91 1.00
C SER A 190 11.58 -15.62 0.48
N TRP A 191 11.34 -15.56 -0.83
CA TRP A 191 10.57 -14.48 -1.44
C TRP A 191 9.10 -14.57 -1.01
N THR A 192 8.58 -13.46 -0.50
CA THR A 192 7.16 -13.27 -0.17
C THR A 192 6.57 -12.18 -1.05
N ALA A 193 5.24 -12.13 -1.17
CA ALA A 193 4.58 -11.07 -1.93
C ALA A 193 4.88 -9.67 -1.36
N GLN A 194 5.04 -9.57 -0.02
CA GLN A 194 5.42 -8.33 0.65
C GLN A 194 6.86 -7.93 0.29
N ARG A 195 7.80 -8.86 0.25
CA ARG A 195 9.19 -8.58 -0.15
C ARG A 195 9.28 -8.11 -1.60
N VAL A 196 8.52 -8.72 -2.51
CA VAL A 196 8.39 -8.26 -3.90
C VAL A 196 7.87 -6.82 -3.97
N GLN A 197 6.83 -6.49 -3.19
CA GLN A 197 6.31 -5.12 -3.08
C GLN A 197 7.37 -4.13 -2.63
N LEU A 198 8.18 -4.48 -1.61
CA LEU A 198 9.24 -3.63 -1.09
C LEU A 198 10.36 -3.39 -2.11
N CYS A 199 10.71 -4.39 -2.94
CA CYS A 199 11.64 -4.21 -4.06
C CYS A 199 11.11 -3.19 -5.09
N LEU A 200 9.82 -3.22 -5.41
CA LEU A 200 9.20 -2.23 -6.32
C LEU A 200 9.19 -0.82 -5.72
N TYR A 201 9.07 -0.70 -4.39
CA TYR A 201 9.28 0.56 -3.70
C TYR A 201 10.72 1.06 -3.87
N VAL A 202 11.72 0.18 -3.71
CA VAL A 202 13.13 0.54 -3.94
C VAL A 202 13.35 1.01 -5.37
N GLU A 203 12.89 0.26 -6.38
CA GLU A 203 13.00 0.66 -7.80
C GLU A 203 12.49 2.07 -8.04
N ALA A 204 11.34 2.41 -7.47
CA ALA A 204 10.70 3.73 -7.66
C ALA A 204 11.48 4.89 -7.01
N HIS A 205 12.26 4.62 -5.97
CA HIS A 205 12.95 5.64 -5.19
C HIS A 205 14.47 5.62 -5.30
N ASP A 206 15.05 4.62 -5.97
CA ASP A 206 16.49 4.40 -6.06
C ASP A 206 17.24 5.54 -6.75
N GLY A 207 16.67 6.17 -7.75
CA GLY A 207 17.24 7.33 -8.43
C GLY A 207 17.41 8.56 -7.53
N ALA A 208 16.67 8.65 -6.42
CA ALA A 208 16.81 9.72 -5.44
C ALA A 208 18.00 9.48 -4.49
N ALA A 209 18.35 8.21 -4.22
CA ALA A 209 19.45 7.84 -3.34
C ALA A 209 20.83 7.97 -4.00
N THR A 210 20.90 7.83 -5.33
CA THR A 210 22.19 7.82 -6.07
C THR A 210 22.64 9.18 -6.57
N GLY A 211 21.94 10.30 -6.24
CA GLY A 211 22.42 11.66 -6.55
C GLY A 211 22.79 11.88 -8.02
N SER A 212 22.05 11.30 -8.96
CA SER A 212 22.33 11.44 -10.40
C SER A 212 22.09 12.88 -10.84
N VAL A 213 23.18 13.61 -11.04
CA VAL A 213 23.26 14.89 -11.77
C VAL A 213 22.90 14.63 -13.23
N SER A 214 21.63 14.45 -13.52
CA SER A 214 21.13 14.53 -14.90
C SER A 214 20.77 15.98 -15.18
N SER A 215 21.72 16.72 -15.70
CA SER A 215 21.55 18.07 -16.24
C SER A 215 20.60 18.02 -17.44
N LYS A 216 19.30 18.20 -17.23
CA LYS A 216 18.41 18.62 -18.31
C LYS A 216 18.74 20.06 -18.68
N LYS A 217 19.59 20.24 -19.69
CA LYS A 217 19.78 21.52 -20.41
C LYS A 217 18.43 22.03 -20.90
N LYS A 218 17.92 23.05 -20.22
CA LYS A 218 16.81 23.86 -20.69
C LYS A 218 17.38 24.87 -21.69
N ALA A 219 17.03 24.72 -22.96
CA ALA A 219 17.38 25.71 -23.98
C ALA A 219 16.69 27.06 -23.68
N PRO A 220 17.35 28.21 -23.90
CA PRO A 220 16.74 29.52 -23.67
C PRO A 220 15.89 29.92 -24.86
N SER A 221 14.64 30.32 -24.63
CA SER A 221 13.83 31.06 -25.61
C SER A 221 13.88 32.54 -25.31
N PRO A 222 13.87 33.39 -26.37
CA PRO A 222 14.18 34.82 -26.24
C PRO A 222 12.99 35.67 -25.76
N ALA A 223 13.34 36.74 -25.10
CA ALA A 223 12.47 37.72 -24.47
C ALA A 223 11.66 38.54 -25.49
N ALA A 224 10.39 38.81 -25.19
CA ALA A 224 9.68 39.99 -25.65
C ALA A 224 8.82 40.57 -24.53
N LYS A 225 9.12 41.80 -24.14
CA LYS A 225 8.39 42.66 -23.21
C LYS A 225 7.00 43.01 -23.75
N ARG A 226 5.96 42.98 -22.87
CA ARG A 226 4.99 44.09 -22.77
C ARG A 226 4.10 43.97 -21.55
N LYS A 227 4.01 45.08 -20.80
CA LYS A 227 3.13 45.37 -19.66
C LYS A 227 1.64 45.41 -20.07
N ARG A 228 0.72 44.93 -19.26
CA ARG A 228 -0.45 45.69 -18.76
C ARG A 228 -1.29 44.90 -17.76
N ASP A 229 -1.85 45.63 -16.82
CA ASP A 229 -2.53 45.26 -15.61
C ASP A 229 -3.93 44.67 -15.74
N LYS A 230 -4.30 43.80 -14.68
CA LYS A 230 -5.60 43.54 -14.03
C LYS A 230 -6.68 42.67 -14.74
N PRO A 231 -7.58 42.06 -13.96
CA PRO A 231 -7.47 41.21 -12.75
C PRO A 231 -8.02 39.77 -12.97
N THR A 232 -7.64 38.89 -12.06
CA THR A 232 -7.90 37.46 -12.00
C THR A 232 -9.36 37.08 -11.72
N THR A 233 -9.84 36.10 -12.48
CA THR A 233 -10.91 35.18 -12.09
C THR A 233 -10.37 33.75 -12.15
N PRO A 234 -10.77 32.83 -11.24
CA PRO A 234 -10.16 31.51 -11.14
C PRO A 234 -10.67 30.54 -12.18
N THR A 235 -9.74 29.71 -12.67
CA THR A 235 -9.89 28.74 -13.75
C THR A 235 -10.76 27.52 -13.36
N PRO A 236 -11.57 26.95 -14.27
CA PRO A 236 -12.56 25.88 -13.98
C PRO A 236 -12.03 24.49 -13.63
N ALA A 237 -10.72 24.24 -13.74
CA ALA A 237 -10.17 22.91 -13.57
C ALA A 237 -10.19 22.37 -12.11
N LYS A 238 -9.99 23.24 -11.11
CA LYS A 238 -10.04 22.85 -9.69
C LYS A 238 -11.42 22.44 -9.20
N LYS A 239 -12.47 23.03 -9.75
CA LYS A 239 -13.87 22.71 -9.39
C LYS A 239 -14.33 21.33 -9.88
N LYS A 240 -13.72 20.80 -10.93
CA LYS A 240 -14.10 19.49 -11.50
C LYS A 240 -13.52 18.31 -10.73
N GLU A 241 -12.33 18.46 -10.15
CA GLU A 241 -11.72 17.42 -9.30
C GLU A 241 -12.41 17.31 -7.93
N GLU A 242 -12.79 18.43 -7.33
CA GLU A 242 -13.54 18.43 -6.06
C GLU A 242 -14.93 17.79 -6.21
N LYS A 243 -15.61 18.06 -7.34
CA LYS A 243 -16.94 17.51 -7.63
C LYS A 243 -16.92 16.00 -7.90
N LEU A 244 -15.88 15.49 -8.57
CA LEU A 244 -15.70 14.05 -8.79
C LEU A 244 -15.39 13.28 -7.48
N GLN A 245 -14.70 13.92 -6.53
CA GLN A 245 -14.41 13.32 -5.22
C GLN A 245 -15.64 13.32 -4.30
N GLU A 246 -16.52 14.29 -4.42
CA GLU A 246 -17.78 14.38 -3.67
C GLU A 246 -18.85 13.41 -4.22
N GLU A 247 -18.93 13.19 -5.51
CA GLU A 247 -19.80 12.19 -6.13
C GLU A 247 -19.37 10.75 -5.78
N SER A 248 -18.07 10.47 -5.74
CA SER A 248 -17.54 9.16 -5.32
C SER A 248 -17.83 8.83 -3.85
N ALA A 249 -17.86 9.85 -2.98
CA ALA A 249 -18.20 9.67 -1.56
C ALA A 249 -19.73 9.46 -1.35
N LYS A 250 -20.56 10.08 -2.18
CA LYS A 250 -22.02 9.92 -2.11
C LYS A 250 -22.49 8.56 -2.65
N ASP A 251 -21.83 8.03 -3.65
CA ASP A 251 -22.14 6.71 -4.22
C ASP A 251 -21.81 5.56 -3.25
N GLN A 252 -20.71 5.71 -2.48
CA GLN A 252 -20.37 4.76 -1.42
C GLN A 252 -21.37 4.77 -0.26
N ASP A 253 -21.87 5.93 0.14
CA ASP A 253 -22.86 6.05 1.21
C ASP A 253 -24.23 5.47 0.80
N GLN A 254 -24.66 5.66 -0.45
CA GLN A 254 -25.89 5.06 -0.97
C GLN A 254 -25.80 3.53 -1.11
N SER A 255 -24.66 2.99 -1.48
CA SER A 255 -24.41 1.55 -1.57
C SER A 255 -24.51 0.88 -0.20
N LEU A 256 -23.93 1.48 0.84
CA LEU A 256 -24.01 1.01 2.23
C LEU A 256 -25.43 1.01 2.78
N ARG A 257 -26.20 2.09 2.54
CA ARG A 257 -27.61 2.20 2.99
C ARG A 257 -28.52 1.18 2.29
N ARG A 258 -28.25 0.86 1.02
CA ARG A 258 -28.99 -0.15 0.26
C ARG A 258 -28.72 -1.57 0.77
N SER A 259 -27.50 -1.86 1.18
CA SER A 259 -27.09 -3.14 1.76
C SER A 259 -27.71 -3.37 3.15
N GLN A 260 -27.76 -2.32 3.98
CA GLN A 260 -28.38 -2.39 5.31
C GLN A 260 -29.91 -2.58 5.25
N ARG A 261 -30.61 -1.93 4.31
CA ARG A 261 -32.06 -2.14 4.11
C ARG A 261 -32.42 -3.54 3.63
N LYS A 262 -31.52 -4.23 2.91
CA LYS A 262 -31.76 -5.60 2.43
C LYS A 262 -31.66 -6.64 3.57
N ARG A 263 -30.93 -6.33 4.66
CA ARG A 263 -30.75 -7.20 5.84
C ARG A 263 -31.89 -7.06 6.88
N GLN A 264 -32.74 -6.03 6.77
CA GLN A 264 -33.82 -5.76 7.74
C GLN A 264 -35.23 -6.17 7.24
N ARG A 265 -35.36 -6.89 6.11
CA ARG A 265 -36.67 -7.45 5.72
C ARG A 265 -36.90 -8.78 6.44
N PRO A 266 -37.93 -8.92 7.29
CA PRO A 266 -38.32 -10.21 7.84
C PRO A 266 -38.83 -11.11 6.71
N ALA A 267 -38.49 -12.40 6.81
CA ALA A 267 -39.05 -13.42 5.93
C ALA A 267 -40.54 -13.55 6.21
N ALA A 268 -41.33 -13.47 5.14
CA ALA A 268 -42.77 -13.77 5.16
C ALA A 268 -42.96 -15.31 5.09
#